data_50974126be5a2bfa13a0265981f66033
#
_entry.id   50974126be5a2bfa13a0265981f66033
#
_cell.length_a   1.000
_cell.length_b   1.000
_cell.length_c   1.000
_cell.angle_alpha   90.00
_cell.angle_beta   90.00
_cell.angle_gamma   90.00
#
_symmetry.space_group_name_H-M   'P 1'
#
loop_
_entity.id
_entity.type
_entity.pdbx_description
1 polymer ?
#
loop_
_entity_poly.entity_id
_entity_poly.type
_entity_poly.pdbx_seq_one_letter_code
_entity_poly.pdbx_strand_id
1 'polypeptide(L)'
;GMIVAIATIGTIVGAIVAGKLADRFGRKPILFWIGILFGVGALATALAPVPTLVTAADGTVSASSAFPITFFMIFRFLGGVGVGLSSVVAPIYTAEIAPARVRGRLVGLVQFNIVFGILLAYASNAVIREIAHEDTAWRWMLGVMAVPAVFFLIFLATVPETPRWLLAHGQEECAVTISERLTASQAECDEQICEM
;
A
#
# COMPACT_ATOMS: atom_id res chain seq x y z
N GLY A 1 -3.92 1.20 22.22
CA GLY A 1 -2.47 1.32 22.30
C GLY A 1 -1.73 0.29 21.43
N MET A 2 -1.59 -0.95 21.91
CA MET A 2 -0.69 -1.98 21.33
C MET A 2 -0.97 -2.33 19.85
N ILE A 3 -2.22 -2.41 19.43
CA ILE A 3 -2.61 -2.70 18.04
C ILE A 3 -2.13 -1.63 17.06
N VAL A 4 -2.19 -0.36 17.45
CA VAL A 4 -1.69 0.75 16.62
C VAL A 4 -0.16 0.75 16.59
N ALA A 5 0.48 0.50 17.73
CA ALA A 5 1.94 0.45 17.84
C ALA A 5 2.55 -0.63 16.94
N ILE A 6 1.94 -1.82 16.86
CA ILE A 6 2.41 -2.91 15.99
C ILE A 6 2.32 -2.53 14.49
N ALA A 7 1.25 -1.89 14.07
CA ALA A 7 1.13 -1.40 12.70
C ALA A 7 2.20 -0.34 12.38
N THR A 8 2.48 0.57 13.32
CA THR A 8 3.53 1.59 13.16
C THR A 8 4.93 0.97 13.07
N ILE A 9 5.22 -0.03 13.89
CA ILE A 9 6.49 -0.79 13.80
C ILE A 9 6.61 -1.45 12.43
N GLY A 10 5.53 -2.06 11.92
CA GLY A 10 5.48 -2.60 10.56
C GLY A 10 5.81 -1.56 9.50
N THR A 11 5.26 -0.35 9.64
CA THR A 11 5.51 0.77 8.71
C THR A 11 6.99 1.17 8.70
N ILE A 12 7.63 1.26 9.86
CA ILE A 12 9.06 1.58 9.96
C ILE A 12 9.91 0.51 9.26
N VAL A 13 9.63 -0.76 9.55
CA VAL A 13 10.34 -1.89 8.91
C VAL A 13 10.15 -1.86 7.39
N GLY A 14 8.91 -1.68 6.92
CA GLY A 14 8.59 -1.57 5.51
C GLY A 14 9.36 -0.44 4.81
N ALA A 15 9.40 0.75 5.41
CA ALA A 15 10.10 1.90 4.85
C ALA A 15 11.62 1.69 4.74
N ILE A 16 12.24 1.07 5.75
CA ILE A 16 13.69 0.80 5.76
C ILE A 16 14.08 -0.19 4.64
N VAL A 17 13.25 -1.20 4.40
CA VAL A 17 13.55 -2.27 3.44
C VAL A 17 13.13 -1.90 2.01
N ALA A 18 12.23 -0.93 1.86
CA ALA A 18 11.58 -0.55 0.60
C ALA A 18 12.56 -0.27 -0.54
N GLY A 19 13.59 0.56 -0.29
CA GLY A 19 14.55 0.93 -1.32
C GLY A 19 15.30 -0.29 -1.87
N LYS A 20 15.87 -1.11 -0.98
CA LYS A 20 16.62 -2.31 -1.38
C LYS A 20 15.75 -3.33 -2.14
N LEU A 21 14.50 -3.51 -1.74
CA LEU A 21 13.57 -4.40 -2.44
C LEU A 21 13.22 -3.85 -3.83
N ALA A 22 12.90 -2.57 -3.92
CA ALA A 22 12.55 -1.92 -5.18
C ALA A 22 13.71 -1.93 -6.18
N ASP A 23 14.95 -1.75 -5.73
CA ASP A 23 16.11 -1.82 -6.59
C ASP A 23 16.40 -3.24 -7.10
N ARG A 24 16.18 -4.26 -6.25
CA ARG A 24 16.46 -5.65 -6.58
C ARG A 24 15.40 -6.30 -7.46
N PHE A 25 14.12 -6.08 -7.15
CA PHE A 25 13.01 -6.79 -7.78
C PHE A 25 12.23 -5.95 -8.80
N GLY A 26 12.48 -4.65 -8.86
CA GLY A 26 11.71 -3.71 -9.66
C GLY A 26 10.61 -3.01 -8.87
N ARG A 27 10.17 -1.87 -9.39
CA ARG A 27 9.18 -1.03 -8.72
C ARG A 27 7.78 -1.64 -8.85
N LYS A 28 7.41 -2.11 -10.05
CA LYS A 28 6.09 -2.68 -10.32
C LYS A 28 5.80 -3.96 -9.51
N PRO A 29 6.69 -4.98 -9.43
CA PRO A 29 6.44 -6.15 -8.60
C PRO A 29 6.28 -5.81 -7.12
N ILE A 30 7.05 -4.86 -6.60
CA ILE A 30 6.91 -4.44 -5.19
C ILE A 30 5.57 -3.74 -4.96
N LEU A 31 5.13 -2.87 -5.87
CA LEU A 31 3.80 -2.26 -5.81
C LEU A 31 2.69 -3.33 -5.85
N PHE A 32 2.87 -4.40 -6.62
CA PHE A 32 1.94 -5.52 -6.65
C PHE A 32 1.85 -6.25 -5.31
N TRP A 33 3.00 -6.53 -4.69
CA TRP A 33 3.06 -7.12 -3.35
C TRP A 33 2.45 -6.21 -2.29
N ILE A 34 2.63 -4.89 -2.39
CA ILE A 34 1.99 -3.91 -1.51
C ILE A 34 0.46 -4.04 -1.61
N GLY A 35 -0.09 -4.07 -2.84
CA GLY A 35 -1.53 -4.24 -3.05
C GLY A 35 -2.08 -5.53 -2.45
N ILE A 36 -1.35 -6.64 -2.60
CA ILE A 36 -1.71 -7.93 -1.97
C ILE A 36 -1.67 -7.82 -0.44
N LEU A 37 -0.60 -7.27 0.13
CA LEU A 37 -0.47 -7.12 1.59
C LEU A 37 -1.60 -6.28 2.17
N PHE A 38 -1.99 -5.20 1.48
CA PHE A 38 -3.13 -4.38 1.88
C PHE A 38 -4.45 -5.14 1.78
N GLY A 39 -4.72 -5.77 0.64
CA GLY A 39 -5.97 -6.49 0.41
C GLY A 39 -6.14 -7.66 1.38
N VAL A 40 -5.11 -8.50 1.49
CA VAL A 40 -5.12 -9.66 2.41
C VAL A 40 -5.16 -9.18 3.86
N GLY A 41 -4.39 -8.16 4.22
CA GLY A 41 -4.38 -7.60 5.57
C GLY A 41 -5.74 -7.03 5.98
N ALA A 42 -6.42 -6.32 5.08
CA ALA A 42 -7.75 -5.77 5.31
C ALA A 42 -8.80 -6.89 5.47
N LEU A 43 -8.82 -7.86 4.56
CA LEU A 43 -9.75 -8.99 4.62
C LEU A 43 -9.50 -9.86 5.86
N ALA A 44 -8.26 -10.22 6.14
CA ALA A 44 -7.92 -11.04 7.29
C ALA A 44 -8.29 -10.35 8.62
N THR A 45 -8.06 -9.04 8.73
CA THR A 45 -8.47 -8.31 9.95
C THR A 45 -9.99 -8.15 10.06
N ALA A 46 -10.70 -7.99 8.94
CA ALA A 46 -12.17 -7.93 8.93
C ALA A 46 -12.81 -9.28 9.31
N LEU A 47 -12.18 -10.39 8.91
CA LEU A 47 -12.63 -11.76 9.19
C LEU A 47 -12.06 -12.31 10.51
N ALA A 48 -11.25 -11.54 11.24
CA ALA A 48 -10.65 -12.00 12.48
C ALA A 48 -11.72 -12.50 13.47
N PRO A 49 -11.51 -13.66 14.10
CA PRO A 49 -12.42 -14.16 15.12
C PRO A 49 -12.45 -13.22 16.31
N VAL A 50 -13.65 -13.02 16.87
CA VAL A 50 -13.81 -12.20 18.09
C VAL A 50 -13.31 -13.01 19.28
N PRO A 51 -12.41 -12.45 20.12
CA PRO A 51 -12.00 -13.12 21.33
C PRO A 51 -13.22 -13.24 22.28
N THR A 52 -13.52 -14.44 22.73
CA THR A 52 -14.51 -14.65 23.79
C THR A 52 -13.90 -14.17 25.11
N LEU A 53 -14.50 -13.14 25.68
CA LEU A 53 -14.10 -12.63 26.99
C LEU A 53 -14.72 -13.51 28.08
N VAL A 54 -13.87 -14.08 28.92
CA VAL A 54 -14.31 -14.85 30.11
C VAL A 54 -14.03 -13.97 31.31
N THR A 55 -15.09 -13.69 32.07
CA THR A 55 -14.97 -13.00 33.35
C THR A 55 -14.70 -14.06 34.44
N ALA A 56 -13.54 -14.02 35.06
CA ALA A 56 -13.21 -14.88 36.17
C ALA A 56 -14.01 -14.48 37.43
N ALA A 57 -14.12 -15.39 38.39
CA ALA A 57 -14.87 -15.16 39.63
C ALA A 57 -14.32 -14.01 40.50
N ASP A 58 -13.08 -13.58 40.23
CA ASP A 58 -12.41 -12.44 40.88
C ASP A 58 -12.71 -11.09 40.18
N GLY A 59 -13.58 -11.08 39.14
CA GLY A 59 -13.91 -9.88 38.35
C GLY A 59 -12.89 -9.52 37.29
N THR A 60 -11.82 -10.28 37.10
CA THR A 60 -10.88 -10.07 36.01
C THR A 60 -11.43 -10.58 34.69
N VAL A 61 -11.38 -9.73 33.66
CA VAL A 61 -11.81 -10.08 32.29
C VAL A 61 -10.58 -10.52 31.52
N SER A 62 -10.54 -11.78 31.12
CA SER A 62 -9.47 -12.33 30.28
C SER A 62 -10.03 -12.90 28.98
N ALA A 63 -9.22 -12.84 27.91
CA ALA A 63 -9.59 -13.48 26.65
C ALA A 63 -9.42 -15.00 26.81
N SER A 64 -10.45 -15.77 26.45
CA SER A 64 -10.43 -17.24 26.48
C SER A 64 -9.33 -17.87 25.63
N SER A 65 -8.85 -17.17 24.62
CA SER A 65 -7.77 -17.60 23.73
C SER A 65 -6.97 -16.38 23.24
N ALA A 66 -5.66 -16.49 23.24
CA ALA A 66 -4.77 -15.48 22.69
C ALA A 66 -4.75 -15.49 21.15
N PHE A 67 -5.19 -16.58 20.52
CA PHE A 67 -5.15 -16.78 19.07
C PHE A 67 -5.83 -15.65 18.27
N PRO A 68 -7.05 -15.19 18.59
CA PRO A 68 -7.69 -14.12 17.82
C PRO A 68 -6.92 -12.81 17.85
N ILE A 69 -6.35 -12.47 19.00
CA ILE A 69 -5.58 -11.23 19.19
C ILE A 69 -4.27 -11.32 18.43
N THR A 70 -3.55 -12.42 18.55
CA THR A 70 -2.27 -12.64 17.86
C THR A 70 -2.47 -12.64 16.33
N PHE A 71 -3.52 -13.31 15.84
CA PHE A 71 -3.90 -13.30 14.43
C PHE A 71 -4.11 -11.87 13.93
N PHE A 72 -4.92 -11.08 14.63
CA PHE A 72 -5.19 -9.69 14.27
C PHE A 72 -3.90 -8.85 14.27
N MET A 73 -3.01 -9.03 15.26
CA MET A 73 -1.74 -8.31 15.36
C MET A 73 -0.80 -8.61 14.20
N ILE A 74 -0.69 -9.89 13.78
CA ILE A 74 0.16 -10.29 12.65
C ILE A 74 -0.30 -9.59 11.36
N PHE A 75 -1.60 -9.62 11.06
CA PHE A 75 -2.10 -8.97 9.85
C PHE A 75 -2.05 -7.45 9.93
N ARG A 76 -2.16 -6.85 11.11
CA ARG A 76 -1.90 -5.42 11.32
C ARG A 76 -0.43 -5.06 11.09
N PHE A 77 0.49 -5.88 11.53
CA PHE A 77 1.92 -5.69 11.25
C PHE A 77 2.20 -5.78 9.74
N LEU A 78 1.70 -6.82 9.06
CA LEU A 78 1.86 -7.00 7.62
C LEU A 78 1.25 -5.85 6.81
N GLY A 79 0.05 -5.40 7.20
CA GLY A 79 -0.55 -4.19 6.63
C GLY A 79 0.31 -2.95 6.83
N GLY A 80 0.89 -2.79 8.03
CA GLY A 80 1.86 -1.73 8.34
C GLY A 80 3.10 -1.78 7.43
N VAL A 81 3.68 -2.95 7.21
CA VAL A 81 4.80 -3.14 6.27
C VAL A 81 4.41 -2.68 4.86
N GLY A 82 3.21 -3.04 4.40
CA GLY A 82 2.67 -2.54 3.12
C GLY A 82 2.61 -1.01 3.05
N VAL A 83 2.13 -0.33 4.12
CA VAL A 83 2.13 1.14 4.22
C VAL A 83 3.55 1.69 4.11
N GLY A 84 4.50 1.12 4.84
CA GLY A 84 5.90 1.54 4.81
C GLY A 84 6.55 1.40 3.43
N LEU A 85 6.33 0.25 2.78
CA LEU A 85 6.80 0.02 1.41
C LEU A 85 6.20 1.03 0.43
N SER A 86 4.88 1.27 0.50
CA SER A 86 4.18 2.17 -0.42
C SER A 86 4.62 3.62 -0.27
N SER A 87 4.92 4.08 0.95
CA SER A 87 5.35 5.45 1.21
C SER A 87 6.67 5.82 0.53
N VAL A 88 7.51 4.83 0.24
CA VAL A 88 8.81 5.01 -0.45
C VAL A 88 8.69 4.67 -1.95
N VAL A 89 8.11 3.51 -2.29
CA VAL A 89 8.11 3.00 -3.67
C VAL A 89 7.17 3.79 -4.58
N ALA A 90 6.00 4.23 -4.09
CA ALA A 90 5.04 4.94 -4.93
C ALA A 90 5.55 6.33 -5.42
N PRO A 91 6.16 7.18 -4.57
CA PRO A 91 6.78 8.42 -5.05
C PRO A 91 7.96 8.18 -6.01
N ILE A 92 8.80 7.16 -5.73
CA ILE A 92 9.93 6.80 -6.60
C ILE A 92 9.40 6.38 -7.98
N TYR A 93 8.46 5.46 -8.03
CA TYR A 93 7.84 5.00 -9.27
C TYR A 93 7.26 6.17 -10.07
N THR A 94 6.51 7.06 -9.40
CA THR A 94 5.92 8.24 -10.04
C THR A 94 6.99 9.19 -10.58
N ALA A 95 8.08 9.41 -9.84
CA ALA A 95 9.16 10.28 -10.26
C ALA A 95 9.97 9.72 -11.45
N GLU A 96 10.12 8.38 -11.53
CA GLU A 96 10.85 7.71 -12.60
C GLU A 96 10.06 7.60 -13.91
N ILE A 97 8.72 7.48 -13.85
CA ILE A 97 7.86 7.44 -15.04
C ILE A 97 7.51 8.85 -15.55
N ALA A 98 7.51 9.84 -14.66
CA ALA A 98 7.08 11.18 -15.00
C ALA A 98 8.09 11.90 -15.89
N PRO A 99 7.66 12.47 -17.05
CA PRO A 99 8.47 13.39 -17.83
C PRO A 99 8.98 14.54 -16.97
N ALA A 100 10.21 15.00 -17.21
CA ALA A 100 10.87 16.05 -16.40
C ALA A 100 9.99 17.30 -16.21
N ARG A 101 9.29 17.72 -17.25
CA ARG A 101 8.41 18.88 -17.28
C ARG A 101 7.26 18.85 -16.26
N VAL A 102 6.72 17.66 -15.95
CA VAL A 102 5.55 17.51 -15.08
C VAL A 102 5.84 16.70 -13.81
N ARG A 103 7.07 16.22 -13.63
CA ARG A 103 7.49 15.35 -12.52
C ARG A 103 7.08 15.92 -11.16
N GLY A 104 7.36 17.20 -10.90
CA GLY A 104 6.99 17.83 -9.64
C GLY A 104 5.47 17.85 -9.37
N ARG A 105 4.67 18.06 -10.42
CA ARG A 105 3.20 18.03 -10.31
C ARG A 105 2.69 16.62 -10.01
N LEU A 106 3.23 15.59 -10.69
CA LEU A 106 2.82 14.20 -10.49
C LEU A 106 3.22 13.68 -9.11
N VAL A 107 4.41 14.01 -8.62
CA VAL A 107 4.80 13.68 -7.24
C VAL A 107 3.90 14.42 -6.22
N GLY A 108 3.54 15.68 -6.48
CA GLY A 108 2.57 16.42 -5.67
C GLY A 108 1.18 15.78 -5.64
N LEU A 109 0.73 15.18 -6.75
CA LEU A 109 -0.53 14.43 -6.81
C LEU A 109 -0.51 13.17 -5.93
N VAL A 110 0.65 12.53 -5.74
CA VAL A 110 0.76 11.41 -4.79
C VAL A 110 0.39 11.88 -3.38
N GLN A 111 0.92 13.03 -2.96
CA GLN A 111 0.59 13.59 -1.65
C GLN A 111 -0.89 14.01 -1.53
N PHE A 112 -1.45 14.60 -2.59
CA PHE A 112 -2.88 14.92 -2.65
C PHE A 112 -3.73 13.66 -2.51
N ASN A 113 -3.39 12.58 -3.22
CA ASN A 113 -4.11 11.31 -3.13
C ASN A 113 -4.05 10.68 -1.73
N ILE A 114 -2.95 10.85 -0.99
CA ILE A 114 -2.85 10.38 0.40
C ILE A 114 -3.88 11.12 1.27
N VAL A 115 -3.91 12.45 1.19
CA VAL A 115 -4.86 13.27 1.96
C VAL A 115 -6.31 12.97 1.58
N PHE A 116 -6.57 12.86 0.27
CA PHE A 116 -7.90 12.49 -0.24
C PHE A 116 -8.32 11.10 0.21
N GLY A 117 -7.40 10.12 0.21
CA GLY A 117 -7.64 8.78 0.72
C GLY A 117 -7.99 8.77 2.22
N ILE A 118 -7.33 9.60 3.02
CA ILE A 118 -7.64 9.78 4.45
C ILE A 118 -9.06 10.32 4.61
N LEU A 119 -9.43 11.36 3.86
CA LEU A 119 -10.77 11.93 3.87
C LEU A 119 -11.83 10.89 3.51
N LEU A 120 -11.58 10.13 2.45
CA LEU A 120 -12.50 9.07 1.99
C LEU A 120 -12.64 7.95 3.03
N ALA A 121 -11.55 7.58 3.71
CA ALA A 121 -11.59 6.60 4.79
C ALA A 121 -12.44 7.08 5.98
N TYR A 122 -12.30 8.33 6.39
CA TYR A 122 -13.13 8.89 7.44
C TYR A 122 -14.61 8.97 7.02
N ALA A 123 -14.89 9.41 5.80
CA ALA A 123 -16.24 9.48 5.28
C ALA A 123 -16.91 8.09 5.21
N SER A 124 -16.20 7.08 4.68
CA SER A 124 -16.72 5.71 4.62
C SER A 124 -16.97 5.12 6.00
N ASN A 125 -16.07 5.36 6.96
CA ASN A 125 -16.25 4.91 8.34
C ASN A 125 -17.45 5.59 9.02
N ALA A 126 -17.69 6.88 8.76
CA ALA A 126 -18.86 7.58 9.27
C ALA A 126 -20.16 6.97 8.73
N VAL A 127 -20.23 6.72 7.42
CA VAL A 127 -21.38 6.08 6.77
C VAL A 127 -21.62 4.66 7.32
N ILE A 128 -20.57 3.85 7.44
CA ILE A 128 -20.68 2.49 7.96
C ILE A 128 -21.20 2.48 9.39
N ARG A 129 -20.77 3.44 10.21
CA ARG A 129 -21.21 3.58 11.60
C ARG A 129 -22.71 3.84 11.73
N GLU A 130 -23.30 4.57 10.78
CA GLU A 130 -24.75 4.85 10.78
C GLU A 130 -25.59 3.67 10.29
N ILE A 131 -25.05 2.85 9.38
CA ILE A 131 -25.81 1.79 8.69
C ILE A 131 -25.60 0.43 9.34
N ALA A 132 -24.39 0.13 9.82
CA ALA A 132 -24.05 -1.18 10.36
C ALA A 132 -24.39 -1.29 11.85
N HIS A 133 -24.80 -2.52 12.29
CA HIS A 133 -24.97 -2.82 13.70
C HIS A 133 -23.66 -2.64 14.47
N GLU A 134 -23.72 -2.13 15.68
CA GLU A 134 -22.55 -1.82 16.53
C GLU A 134 -21.57 -2.99 16.64
N ASP A 135 -22.07 -4.23 16.78
CA ASP A 135 -21.25 -5.44 16.92
C ASP A 135 -20.43 -5.80 15.67
N THR A 136 -20.88 -5.40 14.48
CA THR A 136 -20.25 -5.76 13.20
C THR A 136 -19.64 -4.58 12.47
N ALA A 137 -19.93 -3.36 12.88
CA ALA A 137 -19.49 -2.13 12.21
C ALA A 137 -17.97 -2.09 12.01
N TRP A 138 -17.18 -2.48 13.01
CA TRP A 138 -15.72 -2.49 12.92
C TRP A 138 -15.18 -3.44 11.83
N ARG A 139 -15.87 -4.56 11.57
CA ARG A 139 -15.51 -5.50 10.50
C ARG A 139 -15.70 -4.86 9.12
N TRP A 140 -16.82 -4.18 8.93
CA TRP A 140 -17.10 -3.45 7.69
C TRP A 140 -16.12 -2.31 7.47
N MET A 141 -15.79 -1.55 8.53
CA MET A 141 -14.79 -0.49 8.46
C MET A 141 -13.41 -0.98 8.04
N LEU A 142 -13.01 -2.17 8.50
CA LEU A 142 -11.74 -2.78 8.09
C LEU A 142 -11.83 -3.42 6.70
N GLY A 143 -12.94 -4.08 6.40
CA GLY A 143 -13.16 -4.77 5.13
C GLY A 143 -13.26 -3.84 3.93
N VAL A 144 -13.84 -2.65 4.10
CA VAL A 144 -13.97 -1.67 3.02
C VAL A 144 -12.62 -1.22 2.47
N MET A 145 -11.55 -1.31 3.27
CA MET A 145 -10.19 -1.00 2.82
C MET A 145 -9.67 -1.98 1.74
N ALA A 146 -10.27 -3.16 1.60
CA ALA A 146 -9.93 -4.10 0.53
C ALA A 146 -10.38 -3.59 -0.85
N VAL A 147 -11.43 -2.78 -0.92
CA VAL A 147 -11.96 -2.27 -2.19
C VAL A 147 -10.92 -1.43 -2.95
N PRO A 148 -10.34 -0.37 -2.37
CA PRO A 148 -9.28 0.37 -3.04
C PRO A 148 -8.04 -0.49 -3.35
N ALA A 149 -7.72 -1.49 -2.53
CA ALA A 149 -6.60 -2.39 -2.80
C ALA A 149 -6.82 -3.22 -4.08
N VAL A 150 -8.05 -3.72 -4.31
CA VAL A 150 -8.40 -4.44 -5.54
C VAL A 150 -8.32 -3.52 -6.76
N PHE A 151 -8.88 -2.32 -6.68
CA PHE A 151 -8.77 -1.33 -7.76
C PHE A 151 -7.30 -0.99 -8.06
N PHE A 152 -6.49 -0.79 -7.03
CA PHE A 152 -5.07 -0.55 -7.18
C PHE A 152 -4.37 -1.69 -7.93
N LEU A 153 -4.64 -2.94 -7.59
CA LEU A 153 -4.05 -4.11 -8.28
C LEU A 153 -4.49 -4.20 -9.75
N ILE A 154 -5.77 -3.92 -10.05
CA ILE A 154 -6.29 -3.91 -11.42
C ILE A 154 -5.58 -2.83 -12.26
N PHE A 155 -5.50 -1.59 -11.74
CA PHE A 155 -4.82 -0.51 -12.45
C PHE A 155 -3.32 -0.77 -12.60
N LEU A 156 -2.66 -1.31 -11.57
CA LEU A 156 -1.24 -1.63 -11.61
C LEU A 156 -0.90 -2.69 -12.67
N ALA A 157 -1.82 -3.61 -12.95
CA ALA A 157 -1.62 -4.61 -14.02
C ALA A 157 -1.43 -3.97 -15.39
N THR A 158 -2.04 -2.80 -15.63
CA THR A 158 -1.99 -2.08 -16.92
C THR A 158 -0.74 -1.21 -17.10
N VAL A 159 -0.02 -0.92 -16.01
CA VAL A 159 1.12 0.01 -16.02
C VAL A 159 2.42 -0.75 -16.23
N PRO A 160 3.40 -0.24 -17.04
CA PRO A 160 4.68 -0.89 -17.28
C PRO A 160 5.65 -0.73 -16.10
N GLU A 161 6.80 -1.40 -16.14
CA GLU A 161 7.93 -1.17 -15.24
C GLU A 161 8.62 0.16 -15.57
N THR A 162 9.43 0.69 -14.63
CA THR A 162 10.13 1.95 -14.86
C THR A 162 11.30 1.79 -15.84
N PRO A 163 11.47 2.71 -16.81
CA PRO A 163 12.57 2.67 -17.78
C PRO A 163 13.94 2.63 -17.09
N ARG A 164 14.09 3.37 -16.00
CA ARG A 164 15.33 3.44 -15.24
C ARG A 164 15.75 2.08 -14.66
N TRP A 165 14.81 1.32 -14.13
CA TRP A 165 15.10 -0.01 -13.60
C TRP A 165 15.48 -0.99 -14.73
N LEU A 166 14.78 -0.91 -15.88
CA LEU A 166 15.06 -1.75 -17.05
C LEU A 166 16.45 -1.50 -17.60
N LEU A 167 16.89 -0.25 -17.72
CA LEU A 167 18.26 0.11 -18.12
C LEU A 167 19.30 -0.44 -17.16
N ALA A 168 19.09 -0.30 -15.86
CA ALA A 168 20.01 -0.81 -14.84
C ALA A 168 20.15 -2.34 -14.87
N HIS A 169 19.21 -3.07 -15.47
CA HIS A 169 19.21 -4.51 -15.61
C HIS A 169 19.49 -5.00 -17.05
N GLY A 170 19.99 -4.13 -17.92
CA GLY A 170 20.43 -4.47 -19.28
C GLY A 170 19.29 -4.75 -20.28
N GLN A 171 18.07 -4.28 -19.98
CA GLN A 171 16.90 -4.41 -20.85
C GLN A 171 16.65 -3.12 -21.65
N GLU A 172 17.65 -2.71 -22.44
CA GLU A 172 17.66 -1.44 -23.17
C GLU A 172 16.50 -1.29 -24.15
N GLU A 173 16.19 -2.33 -24.94
CA GLU A 173 15.10 -2.29 -25.92
C GLU A 173 13.73 -2.04 -25.27
N CYS A 174 13.48 -2.69 -24.12
CA CYS A 174 12.24 -2.49 -23.38
C CYS A 174 12.17 -1.09 -22.78
N ALA A 175 13.28 -0.57 -22.26
CA ALA A 175 13.37 0.75 -21.67
C ALA A 175 13.08 1.85 -22.71
N VAL A 176 13.68 1.75 -23.90
CA VAL A 176 13.45 2.66 -25.03
C VAL A 176 11.97 2.64 -25.45
N THR A 177 11.40 1.45 -25.67
CA THR A 177 9.99 1.31 -26.07
C THR A 177 9.03 1.93 -25.06
N ILE A 178 9.30 1.80 -23.77
CA ILE A 178 8.46 2.38 -22.73
C ILE A 178 8.67 3.89 -22.65
N SER A 179 9.91 4.37 -22.77
CA SER A 179 10.23 5.78 -22.79
C SER A 179 9.56 6.50 -23.95
N GLU A 180 9.59 5.93 -25.15
CA GLU A 180 8.87 6.44 -26.32
C GLU A 180 7.36 6.54 -26.12
N ARG A 181 6.75 5.60 -25.41
CA ARG A 181 5.31 5.64 -25.09
C ARG A 181 4.94 6.71 -24.06
N LEU A 182 5.88 7.05 -23.18
CA LEU A 182 5.66 8.02 -22.09
C LEU A 182 5.99 9.45 -22.51
N THR A 183 6.80 9.62 -23.54
CA THR A 183 7.30 10.92 -23.99
C THR A 183 6.59 11.35 -25.28
N ALA A 184 6.18 12.61 -25.35
CA ALA A 184 5.46 13.15 -26.49
C ALA A 184 6.37 13.50 -27.69
N SER A 185 7.71 13.51 -27.51
CA SER A 185 8.69 13.89 -28.51
C SER A 185 9.94 13.01 -28.40
N GLN A 186 10.48 12.62 -29.55
CA GLN A 186 11.70 11.83 -29.66
C GLN A 186 12.92 12.52 -29.01
N ALA A 187 12.98 13.83 -29.13
CA ALA A 187 14.08 14.64 -28.51
C ALA A 187 14.06 14.59 -26.97
N GLU A 188 12.85 14.61 -26.36
CA GLU A 188 12.71 14.46 -24.90
C GLU A 188 13.02 13.02 -24.44
N CYS A 189 12.78 12.02 -25.30
CA CYS A 189 13.11 10.63 -25.04
C CYS A 189 14.63 10.42 -24.99
N ASP A 190 15.36 10.95 -25.96
CA ASP A 190 16.83 10.85 -26.05
C ASP A 190 17.50 11.59 -24.87
N GLU A 191 16.96 12.74 -24.47
CA GLU A 191 17.43 13.49 -23.29
C GLU A 191 17.21 12.71 -22.00
N GLN A 192 16.03 12.10 -21.82
CA GLN A 192 15.74 11.28 -20.63
C GLN A 192 16.62 10.02 -20.55
N ILE A 193 16.89 9.37 -21.67
CA ILE A 193 17.77 8.18 -21.73
C ILE A 193 19.20 8.56 -21.41
N CYS A 194 19.68 9.73 -21.86
CA CYS A 194 21.02 10.23 -21.57
C CYS A 194 21.20 10.65 -20.08
N GLU A 195 20.12 11.04 -19.39
CA GLU A 195 20.15 11.41 -17.97
C GLU A 195 20.03 10.21 -17.02
N MET A 196 19.70 9.02 -17.50
CA MET A 196 19.51 7.79 -16.69
C MET A 196 20.79 6.97 -16.60
#